data_6bddbaf850b4a9c80ae09da286298075
#
_entry.id   6bddbaf850b4a9c80ae09da286298075
#
_cell.length_a   1.000
_cell.length_b   1.000
_cell.length_c   1.000
_cell.angle_alpha   90.00
_cell.angle_beta   90.00
_cell.angle_gamma   90.00
#
_symmetry.space_group_name_H-M   'P 1'
#
loop_
_entity.id
_entity.type
_entity.pdbx_description
1 polymer ?
#
loop_
_entity_poly.entity_id
_entity_poly.type
_entity_poly.pdbx_seq_one_letter_code
_entity_poly.pdbx_strand_id
1 'polypeptide(L)'
;MTDYEKIYNFENLYRAYRKARQGKRWKGAAAKFEVNLLEALNLLSYQLKTKKYTLSPYNTFEVYEPKRRVVMSNSYKDKVVQHSLCDNVLGPILTRSFITDNYASQVGKGTHYGLDRLQEFLRRFYRKNGIDGWILKGDISKYFYSIRHDVLKTLIRRKITDPDVLWLVEMIIDSTEGNVGIRIGNQSSQLFALLYLNNLDHFIKEKLGIKYYGRYMDDFFLIHEDKAYLQYCRAEIEKHVAAIGLSLNSKTNIYPLRNGVDFLGFHTYLTETGAVIRKVRRRSKNNMKRKLKKMRGLVERGKITTATVEQSYKSWRGHAAKGNCYHLIRRTDHYYNRLFNSKEAEKCQKH
;
A
#
# COMPACT_ATOMS: atom_id res chain seq x y z
N MET A 1 -20.90 -17.84 -17.40
CA MET A 1 -21.00 -16.92 -16.23
C MET A 1 -20.44 -15.60 -16.68
N THR A 2 -21.27 -14.54 -16.69
CA THR A 2 -20.84 -13.16 -17.00
C THR A 2 -19.90 -12.63 -15.91
N ASP A 3 -19.23 -11.52 -16.16
CA ASP A 3 -18.36 -10.92 -15.14
C ASP A 3 -19.18 -10.47 -13.92
N TYR A 4 -20.39 -9.97 -14.15
CA TYR A 4 -21.29 -9.62 -13.04
C TYR A 4 -21.77 -10.85 -12.26
N GLU A 5 -22.10 -11.95 -12.92
CA GLU A 5 -22.50 -13.20 -12.26
C GLU A 5 -21.39 -13.74 -11.33
N LYS A 6 -20.11 -13.56 -11.68
CA LYS A 6 -19.00 -13.94 -10.80
C LYS A 6 -19.02 -13.21 -9.48
N ILE A 7 -19.56 -11.97 -9.42
CA ILE A 7 -19.59 -11.16 -8.19
C ILE A 7 -20.59 -11.71 -7.19
N TYR A 8 -21.81 -12.07 -7.66
CA TYR A 8 -22.89 -12.53 -6.78
C TYR A 8 -23.00 -14.05 -6.66
N ASN A 9 -22.15 -14.80 -7.35
CA ASN A 9 -22.06 -16.25 -7.17
C ASN A 9 -21.80 -16.57 -5.70
N PHE A 10 -22.61 -17.49 -5.13
CA PHE A 10 -22.55 -17.83 -3.71
C PHE A 10 -21.16 -18.27 -3.25
N GLU A 11 -20.50 -19.14 -4.02
CA GLU A 11 -19.17 -19.64 -3.67
C GLU A 11 -18.12 -18.52 -3.66
N ASN A 12 -18.19 -17.58 -4.61
CA ASN A 12 -17.32 -16.44 -4.67
C ASN A 12 -17.56 -15.46 -3.50
N LEU A 13 -18.82 -15.23 -3.12
CA LEU A 13 -19.17 -14.46 -1.92
C LEU A 13 -18.68 -15.16 -0.64
N TYR A 14 -18.78 -16.48 -0.57
CA TYR A 14 -18.25 -17.23 0.56
C TYR A 14 -16.72 -17.15 0.66
N ARG A 15 -16.00 -17.27 -0.46
CA ARG A 15 -14.54 -17.07 -0.53
C ARG A 15 -14.16 -15.64 -0.14
N ALA A 16 -14.91 -14.65 -0.60
CA ALA A 16 -14.74 -13.24 -0.25
C ALA A 16 -14.96 -12.99 1.25
N TYR A 17 -15.98 -13.58 1.84
CA TYR A 17 -16.20 -13.59 3.29
C TYR A 17 -15.00 -14.16 4.04
N ARG A 18 -14.48 -15.33 3.64
CA ARG A 18 -13.31 -15.96 4.28
C ARG A 18 -12.09 -15.04 4.25
N LYS A 19 -11.84 -14.34 3.15
CA LYS A 19 -10.77 -13.33 3.03
C LYS A 19 -11.02 -12.12 3.93
N ALA A 20 -12.22 -11.56 3.92
CA ALA A 20 -12.58 -10.41 4.75
C ALA A 20 -12.42 -10.69 6.26
N ARG A 21 -12.66 -11.95 6.67
CA ARG A 21 -12.53 -12.44 8.05
C ARG A 21 -11.11 -12.65 8.51
N GLN A 22 -10.17 -12.87 7.61
CA GLN A 22 -8.80 -13.26 7.94
C GLN A 22 -8.14 -12.26 8.90
N GLY A 23 -7.69 -12.74 10.08
CA GLY A 23 -7.10 -11.92 11.13
C GLY A 23 -8.07 -10.94 11.82
N LYS A 24 -9.39 -11.06 11.60
CA LYS A 24 -10.40 -10.13 12.14
C LYS A 24 -11.61 -10.84 12.76
N ARG A 25 -11.53 -12.15 12.98
CA ARG A 25 -12.66 -12.96 13.51
C ARG A 25 -13.17 -12.48 14.89
N TRP A 26 -12.25 -11.93 15.69
CA TRP A 26 -12.55 -11.37 17.00
C TRP A 26 -13.33 -10.04 16.99
N LYS A 27 -13.50 -9.40 15.81
CA LYS A 27 -14.24 -8.14 15.69
C LYS A 27 -15.76 -8.41 15.67
N GLY A 28 -16.51 -7.69 16.49
CA GLY A 28 -17.95 -7.88 16.64
C GLY A 28 -18.75 -7.83 15.32
N ALA A 29 -18.35 -6.97 14.37
CA ALA A 29 -19.03 -6.93 13.05
C ALA A 29 -18.79 -8.20 12.22
N ALA A 30 -17.64 -8.83 12.32
CA ALA A 30 -17.37 -10.10 11.65
C ALA A 30 -18.14 -11.24 12.34
N ALA A 31 -18.15 -11.27 13.68
CA ALA A 31 -18.89 -12.25 14.45
C ALA A 31 -20.40 -12.17 14.20
N LYS A 32 -21.00 -10.97 14.19
CA LYS A 32 -22.41 -10.78 13.86
C LYS A 32 -22.78 -11.31 12.47
N PHE A 33 -21.94 -11.06 11.49
CA PHE A 33 -22.15 -11.58 10.12
C PHE A 33 -22.01 -13.10 10.06
N GLU A 34 -21.14 -13.70 10.88
CA GLU A 34 -20.87 -15.14 10.92
C GLU A 34 -22.04 -15.92 11.56
N VAL A 35 -22.81 -15.33 12.49
CA VAL A 35 -23.95 -15.99 13.13
C VAL A 35 -25.00 -16.44 12.10
N ASN A 36 -25.34 -15.59 11.13
CA ASN A 36 -26.34 -15.90 10.09
C ASN A 36 -25.68 -15.93 8.71
N LEU A 37 -24.51 -16.59 8.60
CA LEU A 37 -23.66 -16.52 7.42
C LEU A 37 -24.36 -16.91 6.12
N LEU A 38 -25.03 -18.06 6.10
CA LEU A 38 -25.66 -18.59 4.89
C LEU A 38 -26.80 -17.68 4.42
N GLU A 39 -27.64 -17.23 5.34
CA GLU A 39 -28.71 -16.30 5.06
C GLU A 39 -28.17 -14.96 4.54
N ALA A 40 -27.15 -14.39 5.22
CA ALA A 40 -26.53 -13.15 4.82
C ALA A 40 -25.90 -13.21 3.42
N LEU A 41 -25.23 -14.33 3.06
CA LEU A 41 -24.67 -14.51 1.73
C LEU A 41 -25.73 -14.71 0.66
N ASN A 42 -26.79 -15.47 0.94
CA ASN A 42 -27.91 -15.64 0.02
C ASN A 42 -28.64 -14.31 -0.21
N LEU A 43 -28.85 -13.52 0.84
CA LEU A 43 -29.44 -12.19 0.73
C LEU A 43 -28.58 -11.26 -0.12
N LEU A 44 -27.26 -11.25 0.08
CA LEU A 44 -26.33 -10.47 -0.76
C LEU A 44 -26.38 -10.90 -2.22
N SER A 45 -26.35 -12.21 -2.48
CA SER A 45 -26.46 -12.77 -3.83
C SER A 45 -27.77 -12.32 -4.50
N TYR A 46 -28.89 -12.45 -3.80
CA TYR A 46 -30.20 -12.00 -4.28
C TYR A 46 -30.24 -10.49 -4.55
N GLN A 47 -29.77 -9.67 -3.60
CA GLN A 47 -29.75 -8.21 -3.74
C GLN A 47 -28.91 -7.75 -4.93
N LEU A 48 -27.73 -8.34 -5.14
CA LEU A 48 -26.88 -8.06 -6.30
C LEU A 48 -27.58 -8.50 -7.59
N LYS A 49 -28.06 -9.74 -7.66
CA LYS A 49 -28.77 -10.28 -8.84
C LYS A 49 -29.96 -9.43 -9.25
N THR A 50 -30.73 -8.92 -8.30
CA THR A 50 -31.95 -8.12 -8.55
C THR A 50 -31.70 -6.60 -8.57
N LYS A 51 -30.44 -6.15 -8.51
CA LYS A 51 -30.04 -4.72 -8.44
C LYS A 51 -30.61 -3.95 -7.25
N LYS A 52 -31.02 -4.65 -6.20
CA LYS A 52 -31.52 -4.06 -4.94
C LYS A 52 -30.41 -3.83 -3.91
N TYR A 53 -29.17 -4.18 -4.25
CA TYR A 53 -28.03 -3.93 -3.37
C TYR A 53 -27.75 -2.42 -3.26
N THR A 54 -27.54 -1.97 -2.03
CA THR A 54 -27.12 -0.62 -1.68
C THR A 54 -25.95 -0.65 -0.70
N LEU A 55 -25.05 0.31 -0.81
CA LEU A 55 -23.95 0.47 0.13
C LEU A 55 -24.48 0.95 1.48
N SER A 56 -23.95 0.38 2.55
CA SER A 56 -24.20 0.86 3.90
C SER A 56 -23.46 2.16 4.18
N PRO A 57 -23.91 2.98 5.15
CA PRO A 57 -23.13 4.10 5.65
C PRO A 57 -21.74 3.67 6.12
N TYR A 58 -20.75 4.52 5.88
CA TYR A 58 -19.37 4.27 6.29
C TYR A 58 -19.16 4.58 7.77
N ASN A 59 -18.37 3.73 8.43
CA ASN A 59 -17.87 4.00 9.78
C ASN A 59 -16.59 4.83 9.67
N THR A 60 -16.62 6.05 10.15
CA THR A 60 -15.47 6.97 10.11
C THR A 60 -14.69 6.91 11.43
N PHE A 61 -13.37 6.76 11.36
CA PHE A 61 -12.48 6.82 12.52
C PHE A 61 -11.11 7.38 12.13
N GLU A 62 -10.40 7.90 13.13
CA GLU A 62 -9.07 8.46 12.91
C GLU A 62 -7.98 7.45 13.29
N VAL A 63 -6.94 7.40 12.46
CA VAL A 63 -5.69 6.67 12.70
C VAL A 63 -4.56 7.68 12.83
N TYR A 64 -3.77 7.57 13.90
CA TYR A 64 -2.73 8.57 14.23
C TYR A 64 -1.30 8.12 13.85
N GLU A 65 -1.07 6.85 13.53
CA GLU A 65 0.24 6.33 13.14
C GLU A 65 0.23 5.82 11.68
N PRO A 66 1.24 6.15 10.87
CA PRO A 66 2.40 7.04 11.10
C PRO A 66 2.06 8.53 10.97
N LYS A 67 0.86 8.87 10.52
CA LYS A 67 0.28 10.22 10.38
C LYS A 67 -1.21 10.16 10.68
N ARG A 68 -1.79 11.25 11.18
CA ARG A 68 -3.24 11.38 11.31
C ARG A 68 -3.92 11.22 9.96
N ARG A 69 -4.85 10.28 9.88
CA ARG A 69 -5.68 10.02 8.69
C ARG A 69 -7.10 9.71 9.13
N VAL A 70 -8.05 10.28 8.43
CA VAL A 70 -9.45 9.86 8.52
C VAL A 70 -9.62 8.63 7.64
N VAL A 71 -10.04 7.52 8.23
CA VAL A 71 -10.30 6.26 7.53
C VAL A 71 -11.80 6.02 7.56
N MET A 72 -12.38 5.75 6.40
CA MET A 72 -13.77 5.39 6.23
C MET A 72 -13.86 3.90 5.95
N SER A 73 -14.41 3.14 6.90
CA SER A 73 -14.51 1.69 6.79
C SER A 73 -15.91 1.28 6.37
N ASN A 74 -16.01 0.45 5.37
CA ASN A 74 -17.26 -0.18 4.94
C ASN A 74 -17.86 -1.05 6.04
N SER A 75 -19.17 -1.26 5.96
CA SER A 75 -19.85 -2.34 6.69
C SER A 75 -19.24 -3.70 6.32
N TYR A 76 -19.49 -4.72 7.14
CA TYR A 76 -18.92 -6.03 6.87
C TYR A 76 -19.48 -6.66 5.59
N LYS A 77 -20.80 -6.49 5.32
CA LYS A 77 -21.44 -6.96 4.09
C LYS A 77 -20.78 -6.33 2.84
N ASP A 78 -20.52 -5.02 2.88
CA ASP A 78 -19.94 -4.30 1.76
C ASP A 78 -18.47 -4.72 1.51
N LYS A 79 -17.73 -5.07 2.58
CA LYS A 79 -16.40 -5.69 2.43
C LYS A 79 -16.45 -7.01 1.68
N VAL A 80 -17.45 -7.84 1.96
CA VAL A 80 -17.64 -9.12 1.26
C VAL A 80 -17.91 -8.88 -0.22
N VAL A 81 -18.82 -7.97 -0.56
CA VAL A 81 -19.10 -7.60 -1.95
C VAL A 81 -17.87 -7.04 -2.65
N GLN A 82 -17.15 -6.12 -2.01
CA GLN A 82 -15.94 -5.55 -2.61
C GLN A 82 -14.82 -6.58 -2.79
N HIS A 83 -14.65 -7.54 -1.85
CA HIS A 83 -13.73 -8.65 -2.05
C HIS A 83 -14.14 -9.50 -3.24
N SER A 84 -15.43 -9.85 -3.38
CA SER A 84 -15.89 -10.62 -4.53
C SER A 84 -15.68 -9.87 -5.84
N LEU A 85 -16.05 -8.59 -5.92
CA LEU A 85 -15.82 -7.73 -7.08
C LEU A 85 -14.33 -7.64 -7.45
N CYS A 86 -13.47 -7.35 -6.47
CA CYS A 86 -12.04 -7.17 -6.73
C CYS A 86 -11.34 -8.45 -7.13
N ASP A 87 -11.65 -9.57 -6.45
CA ASP A 87 -10.94 -10.82 -6.66
C ASP A 87 -11.35 -11.53 -7.96
N ASN A 88 -12.64 -11.42 -8.34
CA ASN A 88 -13.16 -12.18 -9.48
C ASN A 88 -13.28 -11.35 -10.77
N VAL A 89 -13.30 -10.01 -10.68
CA VAL A 89 -13.50 -9.13 -11.85
C VAL A 89 -12.43 -8.06 -11.96
N LEU A 90 -12.35 -7.09 -11.02
CA LEU A 90 -11.47 -5.95 -11.17
C LEU A 90 -10.00 -6.33 -11.21
N GLY A 91 -9.55 -7.20 -10.30
CA GLY A 91 -8.16 -7.66 -10.26
C GLY A 91 -7.75 -8.33 -11.57
N PRO A 92 -8.42 -9.41 -12.00
CA PRO A 92 -8.11 -10.09 -13.26
C PRO A 92 -8.12 -9.21 -14.51
N ILE A 93 -9.04 -8.23 -14.59
CA ILE A 93 -9.16 -7.37 -15.78
C ILE A 93 -8.13 -6.23 -15.75
N LEU A 94 -8.05 -5.47 -14.65
CA LEU A 94 -7.27 -4.25 -14.60
C LEU A 94 -5.76 -4.51 -14.57
N THR A 95 -5.33 -5.55 -13.81
CA THR A 95 -3.89 -5.81 -13.61
C THR A 95 -3.18 -6.29 -14.88
N ARG A 96 -3.90 -6.80 -15.88
CA ARG A 96 -3.32 -7.18 -17.18
C ARG A 96 -2.61 -6.03 -17.89
N SER A 97 -3.08 -4.79 -17.66
CA SER A 97 -2.49 -3.62 -18.29
C SER A 97 -1.41 -2.94 -17.44
N PHE A 98 -1.15 -3.41 -16.24
CA PHE A 98 -0.17 -2.79 -15.36
C PHE A 98 1.24 -3.22 -15.70
N ILE A 99 2.17 -2.27 -15.70
CA ILE A 99 3.59 -2.59 -15.89
C ILE A 99 4.11 -3.50 -14.76
N THR A 100 5.17 -4.25 -15.05
CA THR A 100 5.82 -5.13 -14.04
C THR A 100 6.28 -4.34 -12.81
N ASP A 101 6.76 -3.12 -13.02
CA ASP A 101 7.34 -2.26 -11.99
C ASP A 101 6.33 -1.37 -11.25
N ASN A 102 5.05 -1.73 -11.30
CA ASN A 102 4.01 -1.27 -10.38
C ASN A 102 3.83 -2.34 -9.29
N TYR A 103 4.15 -2.00 -8.03
CA TYR A 103 4.38 -2.99 -6.96
C TYR A 103 3.23 -3.12 -5.96
N ALA A 104 2.29 -2.18 -5.92
CA ALA A 104 1.25 -2.15 -4.90
C ALA A 104 0.05 -3.03 -5.23
N SER A 105 -0.57 -3.60 -4.20
CA SER A 105 -1.92 -4.23 -4.23
C SER A 105 -2.17 -5.22 -5.37
N GLN A 106 -1.15 -5.96 -5.77
CA GLN A 106 -1.23 -7.03 -6.78
C GLN A 106 -0.75 -8.35 -6.16
N VAL A 107 -1.32 -9.47 -6.63
CA VAL A 107 -0.90 -10.80 -6.22
C VAL A 107 0.56 -11.04 -6.61
N GLY A 108 1.35 -11.58 -5.70
CA GLY A 108 2.79 -11.84 -5.91
C GLY A 108 3.68 -10.59 -5.84
N LYS A 109 3.10 -9.40 -5.67
CA LYS A 109 3.85 -8.14 -5.52
C LYS A 109 3.66 -7.55 -4.12
N GLY A 110 4.25 -6.41 -3.86
CA GLY A 110 4.18 -5.72 -2.57
C GLY A 110 5.51 -5.05 -2.19
N THR A 111 5.61 -4.66 -0.93
CA THR A 111 6.77 -3.93 -0.40
C THR A 111 8.11 -4.64 -0.66
N HIS A 112 8.16 -5.96 -0.43
CA HIS A 112 9.39 -6.73 -0.62
C HIS A 112 9.78 -6.83 -2.08
N TYR A 113 8.81 -7.14 -2.95
CA TYR A 113 9.02 -7.17 -4.39
C TYR A 113 9.56 -5.83 -4.90
N GLY A 114 8.95 -4.71 -4.50
CA GLY A 114 9.41 -3.37 -4.91
C GLY A 114 10.83 -3.04 -4.42
N LEU A 115 11.20 -3.47 -3.21
CA LEU A 115 12.53 -3.30 -2.68
C LEU A 115 13.58 -4.15 -3.42
N ASP A 116 13.22 -5.36 -3.81
CA ASP A 116 14.12 -6.26 -4.54
C ASP A 116 14.30 -5.78 -5.99
N ARG A 117 13.23 -5.25 -6.62
CA ARG A 117 13.33 -4.59 -7.94
C ARG A 117 14.22 -3.34 -7.89
N LEU A 118 14.07 -2.49 -6.87
CA LEU A 118 14.96 -1.34 -6.68
C LEU A 118 16.43 -1.79 -6.56
N GLN A 119 16.70 -2.83 -5.77
CA GLN A 119 18.05 -3.38 -5.63
C GLN A 119 18.60 -3.91 -6.96
N GLU A 120 17.78 -4.59 -7.74
CA GLU A 120 18.13 -5.06 -9.08
C GLU A 120 18.47 -3.89 -10.01
N PHE A 121 17.66 -2.83 -10.02
CA PHE A 121 17.90 -1.65 -10.82
C PHE A 121 19.20 -0.93 -10.45
N LEU A 122 19.47 -0.78 -9.17
CA LEU A 122 20.72 -0.20 -8.70
C LEU A 122 21.95 -1.03 -9.13
N ARG A 123 21.88 -2.35 -9.05
CA ARG A 123 22.96 -3.25 -9.54
C ARG A 123 23.15 -3.17 -11.05
N ARG A 124 22.06 -3.15 -11.82
CA ARG A 124 22.11 -3.03 -13.28
C ARG A 124 22.64 -1.67 -13.72
N PHE A 125 22.22 -0.61 -13.03
CA PHE A 125 22.71 0.73 -13.27
C PHE A 125 24.22 0.81 -13.02
N TYR A 126 24.68 0.31 -11.86
CA TYR A 126 26.08 0.32 -11.48
C TYR A 126 26.97 -0.40 -12.50
N ARG A 127 26.57 -1.56 -13.00
CA ARG A 127 27.35 -2.31 -14.00
C ARG A 127 27.60 -1.52 -15.29
N LYS A 128 26.69 -0.61 -15.65
CA LYS A 128 26.79 0.18 -16.87
C LYS A 128 27.46 1.54 -16.64
N ASN A 129 27.13 2.20 -15.53
CA ASN A 129 27.41 3.62 -15.33
C ASN A 129 28.21 3.88 -14.04
N GLY A 130 28.61 2.85 -13.29
CA GLY A 130 29.22 3.03 -11.98
C GLY A 130 28.26 3.64 -10.98
N ILE A 131 28.77 4.46 -10.07
CA ILE A 131 27.99 5.14 -9.03
C ILE A 131 27.43 6.49 -9.49
N ASP A 132 27.96 7.01 -10.62
CA ASP A 132 27.62 8.34 -11.11
C ASP A 132 26.28 8.35 -11.84
N GLY A 133 25.30 8.88 -11.17
CA GLY A 133 23.95 8.98 -11.67
C GLY A 133 23.04 9.81 -10.78
N TRP A 134 21.82 9.91 -11.19
CA TRP A 134 20.81 10.72 -10.53
C TRP A 134 19.53 9.92 -10.30
N ILE A 135 18.82 10.27 -9.27
CA ILE A 135 17.50 9.72 -8.98
C ILE A 135 16.48 10.85 -8.84
N LEU A 136 15.38 10.74 -9.57
CA LEU A 136 14.17 11.51 -9.32
C LEU A 136 13.31 10.65 -8.36
N LYS A 137 13.03 11.19 -7.18
CA LYS A 137 12.08 10.62 -6.23
C LYS A 137 10.83 11.47 -6.23
N GLY A 138 9.71 10.90 -6.64
CA GLY A 138 8.43 11.58 -6.78
C GLY A 138 7.34 10.99 -5.88
N ASP A 139 6.37 11.83 -5.56
CA ASP A 139 5.17 11.51 -4.78
C ASP A 139 4.01 12.38 -5.25
N ILE A 140 2.80 11.83 -5.32
CA ILE A 140 1.60 12.59 -5.72
C ILE A 140 0.96 13.22 -4.48
N SER A 141 0.66 14.50 -4.57
CA SER A 141 0.03 15.23 -3.48
C SER A 141 -1.39 14.75 -3.23
N LYS A 142 -1.71 14.39 -1.96
CA LYS A 142 -3.06 13.98 -1.51
C LYS A 142 -3.75 12.98 -2.45
N TYR A 143 -3.01 12.02 -3.01
CA TYR A 143 -3.41 11.18 -4.13
C TYR A 143 -4.85 10.69 -4.09
N PHE A 144 -5.24 9.90 -3.07
CA PHE A 144 -6.60 9.35 -2.95
C PHE A 144 -7.70 10.40 -2.85
N TYR A 145 -7.39 11.58 -2.33
CA TYR A 145 -8.33 12.70 -2.20
C TYR A 145 -8.44 13.55 -3.49
N SER A 146 -7.53 13.36 -4.44
CA SER A 146 -7.45 14.16 -5.68
C SER A 146 -7.90 13.40 -6.92
N ILE A 147 -8.28 12.13 -6.81
CA ILE A 147 -8.76 11.33 -7.93
C ILE A 147 -10.13 11.84 -8.38
N ARG A 148 -10.25 12.28 -9.62
CA ARG A 148 -11.50 12.77 -10.24
C ARG A 148 -12.35 11.58 -10.67
N HIS A 149 -13.66 11.63 -10.33
CA HIS A 149 -14.60 10.55 -10.65
C HIS A 149 -14.84 10.40 -12.15
N ASP A 150 -14.97 11.50 -12.92
CA ASP A 150 -15.17 11.48 -14.37
C ASP A 150 -14.02 10.80 -15.11
N VAL A 151 -12.77 11.16 -14.75
CA VAL A 151 -11.56 10.54 -15.31
C VAL A 151 -11.49 9.07 -14.93
N LEU A 152 -11.72 8.73 -13.66
CA LEU A 152 -11.67 7.35 -13.19
C LEU A 152 -12.71 6.46 -13.89
N LYS A 153 -13.96 6.91 -13.97
CA LYS A 153 -15.05 6.20 -14.67
C LYS A 153 -14.71 5.99 -16.14
N THR A 154 -14.16 6.99 -16.80
CA THR A 154 -13.71 6.87 -18.20
C THR A 154 -12.63 5.79 -18.36
N LEU A 155 -11.63 5.75 -17.46
CA LEU A 155 -10.58 4.73 -17.50
C LEU A 155 -11.13 3.31 -17.24
N ILE A 156 -12.10 3.18 -16.35
CA ILE A 156 -12.75 1.90 -16.04
C ILE A 156 -13.59 1.40 -17.21
N ARG A 157 -14.42 2.27 -17.82
CA ARG A 157 -15.26 1.93 -19.00
C ARG A 157 -14.45 1.48 -20.21
N ARG A 158 -13.20 1.91 -20.33
CA ARG A 158 -12.27 1.40 -21.38
C ARG A 158 -11.81 -0.04 -21.15
N LYS A 159 -11.96 -0.57 -19.92
CA LYS A 159 -11.48 -1.91 -19.55
C LYS A 159 -12.62 -2.88 -19.25
N ILE A 160 -13.75 -2.37 -18.80
CA ILE A 160 -14.92 -3.14 -18.38
C ILE A 160 -16.09 -2.72 -19.25
N THR A 161 -16.66 -3.68 -19.97
CA THR A 161 -17.79 -3.49 -20.88
C THR A 161 -19.12 -3.99 -20.32
N ASP A 162 -19.08 -4.86 -19.28
CA ASP A 162 -20.28 -5.39 -18.62
C ASP A 162 -21.01 -4.25 -17.87
N PRO A 163 -22.24 -3.85 -18.31
CA PRO A 163 -22.94 -2.71 -17.74
C PRO A 163 -23.33 -2.92 -16.27
N ASP A 164 -23.50 -4.15 -15.86
CA ASP A 164 -23.89 -4.48 -14.50
C ASP A 164 -22.70 -4.39 -13.53
N VAL A 165 -21.51 -4.72 -14.01
CA VAL A 165 -20.28 -4.46 -13.27
C VAL A 165 -20.04 -2.95 -13.16
N LEU A 166 -20.24 -2.21 -14.24
CA LEU A 166 -20.10 -0.75 -14.23
C LEU A 166 -21.07 -0.09 -13.25
N TRP A 167 -22.33 -0.52 -13.21
CA TRP A 167 -23.32 -0.05 -12.22
C TRP A 167 -22.79 -0.19 -10.78
N LEU A 168 -22.28 -1.34 -10.41
CA LEU A 168 -21.74 -1.57 -9.06
C LEU A 168 -20.48 -0.74 -8.77
N VAL A 169 -19.59 -0.66 -9.73
CA VAL A 169 -18.35 0.11 -9.62
C VAL A 169 -18.63 1.61 -9.48
N GLU A 170 -19.53 2.15 -10.28
CA GLU A 170 -19.90 3.57 -10.23
C GLU A 170 -20.62 3.91 -8.94
N MET A 171 -21.49 3.03 -8.43
CA MET A 171 -22.10 3.18 -7.09
C MET A 171 -21.02 3.28 -6.01
N ILE A 172 -19.95 2.49 -6.08
CA ILE A 172 -18.85 2.53 -5.11
C ILE A 172 -18.06 3.85 -5.24
N ILE A 173 -17.80 4.34 -6.44
CA ILE A 173 -17.10 5.60 -6.69
C ILE A 173 -17.94 6.77 -6.16
N ASP A 174 -19.21 6.82 -6.54
CA ASP A 174 -20.16 7.88 -6.19
C ASP A 174 -20.56 7.88 -4.71
N SER A 175 -20.23 6.82 -3.97
CA SER A 175 -20.42 6.79 -2.52
C SER A 175 -19.52 7.82 -1.79
N THR A 176 -18.52 8.38 -2.46
CA THR A 176 -17.73 9.51 -1.96
C THR A 176 -18.45 10.80 -2.34
N GLU A 177 -18.69 11.65 -1.36
CA GLU A 177 -19.33 12.94 -1.56
C GLU A 177 -18.53 13.84 -2.52
N GLY A 178 -19.21 14.51 -3.42
CA GLY A 178 -18.60 15.33 -4.47
C GLY A 178 -18.11 14.53 -5.68
N ASN A 179 -17.31 15.17 -6.55
CA ASN A 179 -16.82 14.59 -7.81
C ASN A 179 -15.34 14.23 -7.78
N VAL A 180 -14.72 14.33 -6.59
CA VAL A 180 -13.27 14.13 -6.39
C VAL A 180 -13.00 13.34 -5.12
N GLY A 181 -12.06 12.44 -5.20
CA GLY A 181 -11.60 11.60 -4.09
C GLY A 181 -12.23 10.21 -4.10
N ILE A 182 -11.47 9.25 -3.60
CA ILE A 182 -11.92 7.88 -3.35
C ILE A 182 -11.61 7.48 -1.91
N ARG A 183 -12.45 6.64 -1.34
CA ARG A 183 -12.37 6.32 0.08
C ARG A 183 -11.17 5.45 0.42
N ILE A 184 -10.36 5.89 1.37
CA ILE A 184 -9.25 5.11 1.92
C ILE A 184 -9.81 4.02 2.82
N GLY A 185 -9.48 2.76 2.53
CA GLY A 185 -9.92 1.60 3.29
C GLY A 185 -10.74 0.60 2.48
N ASN A 186 -11.21 0.97 1.30
CA ASN A 186 -11.84 0.07 0.35
C ASN A 186 -10.79 -0.70 -0.44
N GLN A 187 -11.04 -1.98 -0.72
CA GLN A 187 -10.15 -2.77 -1.58
C GLN A 187 -10.21 -2.28 -3.03
N SER A 188 -11.39 -1.95 -3.53
CA SER A 188 -11.59 -1.40 -4.87
C SER A 188 -10.84 -0.09 -5.08
N SER A 189 -10.79 0.80 -4.08
CA SER A 189 -10.05 2.06 -4.17
C SER A 189 -8.55 1.87 -4.45
N GLN A 190 -7.96 0.77 -3.98
CA GLN A 190 -6.56 0.47 -4.28
C GLN A 190 -6.35 0.14 -5.76
N LEU A 191 -7.24 -0.68 -6.35
CA LEU A 191 -7.17 -1.00 -7.77
C LEU A 191 -7.49 0.22 -8.64
N PHE A 192 -8.44 1.05 -8.22
CA PHE A 192 -8.76 2.32 -8.89
C PHE A 192 -7.56 3.27 -8.90
N ALA A 193 -6.88 3.42 -7.77
CA ALA A 193 -5.67 4.21 -7.69
C ALA A 193 -4.55 3.66 -8.57
N LEU A 194 -4.37 2.34 -8.68
CA LEU A 194 -3.39 1.77 -9.60
C LEU A 194 -3.73 2.06 -11.07
N LEU A 195 -5.01 1.92 -11.44
CA LEU A 195 -5.49 2.18 -12.80
C LEU A 195 -5.35 3.66 -13.18
N TYR A 196 -5.64 4.58 -12.26
CA TYR A 196 -5.60 6.01 -12.49
C TYR A 196 -4.24 6.53 -12.96
N LEU A 197 -3.14 5.96 -12.45
CA LEU A 197 -1.78 6.28 -12.86
C LEU A 197 -1.18 5.27 -13.88
N ASN A 198 -1.97 4.32 -14.39
CA ASN A 198 -1.44 3.33 -15.32
C ASN A 198 -0.90 3.95 -16.60
N ASN A 199 -1.60 4.97 -17.13
CA ASN A 199 -1.14 5.68 -18.33
C ASN A 199 0.18 6.44 -18.07
N LEU A 200 0.37 6.97 -16.86
CA LEU A 200 1.65 7.57 -16.45
C LEU A 200 2.77 6.54 -16.45
N ASP A 201 2.51 5.32 -15.93
CA ASP A 201 3.50 4.24 -15.92
C ASP A 201 3.99 3.90 -17.33
N HIS A 202 3.07 3.76 -18.28
CA HIS A 202 3.38 3.52 -19.69
C HIS A 202 4.08 4.71 -20.34
N PHE A 203 3.63 5.94 -20.06
CA PHE A 203 4.28 7.14 -20.54
C PHE A 203 5.75 7.22 -20.11
N ILE A 204 6.05 6.95 -18.84
CA ILE A 204 7.42 6.96 -18.32
C ILE A 204 8.27 5.86 -18.95
N LYS A 205 7.72 4.65 -19.09
CA LYS A 205 8.47 3.51 -19.64
C LYS A 205 8.66 3.58 -21.16
N GLU A 206 7.62 3.93 -21.88
CA GLU A 206 7.55 3.78 -23.35
C GLU A 206 7.87 5.09 -24.08
N LYS A 207 7.41 6.24 -23.58
CA LYS A 207 7.65 7.55 -24.23
C LYS A 207 8.90 8.22 -23.69
N LEU A 208 9.08 8.27 -22.36
CA LEU A 208 10.30 8.80 -21.77
C LEU A 208 11.43 7.76 -21.72
N GLY A 209 11.23 6.52 -22.11
CA GLY A 209 12.28 5.50 -22.21
C GLY A 209 13.02 5.16 -20.91
N ILE A 210 12.47 5.49 -19.75
CA ILE A 210 13.12 5.27 -18.46
C ILE A 210 13.13 3.78 -18.10
N LYS A 211 14.30 3.16 -18.19
CA LYS A 211 14.51 1.73 -17.87
C LYS A 211 14.32 1.43 -16.38
N TYR A 212 14.85 2.27 -15.52
CA TYR A 212 14.89 2.08 -14.07
C TYR A 212 13.84 2.94 -13.38
N TYR A 213 12.58 2.62 -13.64
CA TYR A 213 11.39 3.22 -13.06
C TYR A 213 10.64 2.21 -12.20
N GLY A 214 10.15 2.62 -11.04
CA GLY A 214 9.28 1.81 -10.22
C GLY A 214 8.32 2.65 -9.37
N ARG A 215 7.11 2.12 -9.16
CA ARG A 215 6.03 2.81 -8.44
C ARG A 215 5.37 1.91 -7.39
N TYR A 216 5.08 2.50 -6.24
CA TYR A 216 4.22 1.92 -5.21
C TYR A 216 3.13 2.93 -4.83
N MET A 217 1.93 2.78 -5.36
CA MET A 217 0.82 3.75 -5.29
C MET A 217 1.23 5.12 -5.86
N ASP A 218 1.28 6.15 -5.01
CA ASP A 218 1.68 7.51 -5.29
C ASP A 218 3.20 7.74 -5.24
N ASP A 219 3.94 6.83 -4.64
CA ASP A 219 5.38 6.91 -4.40
C ASP A 219 6.17 6.24 -5.54
N PHE A 220 7.01 6.98 -6.27
CA PHE A 220 7.75 6.47 -7.42
C PHE A 220 9.20 6.98 -7.48
N PHE A 221 10.03 6.31 -8.27
CA PHE A 221 11.39 6.73 -8.54
C PHE A 221 11.79 6.47 -10.00
N LEU A 222 12.69 7.31 -10.52
CA LEU A 222 13.35 7.15 -11.80
C LEU A 222 14.86 7.26 -11.55
N ILE A 223 15.68 6.41 -12.20
CA ILE A 223 17.14 6.47 -12.13
C ILE A 223 17.68 6.65 -13.55
N HIS A 224 18.59 7.62 -13.72
CA HIS A 224 19.23 7.94 -14.99
C HIS A 224 20.64 8.50 -14.77
N GLU A 225 21.52 8.35 -15.76
CA GLU A 225 22.87 8.95 -15.73
C GLU A 225 22.84 10.47 -15.91
N ASP A 226 21.92 10.97 -16.69
CA ASP A 226 21.79 12.40 -17.00
C ASP A 226 20.77 13.10 -16.11
N LYS A 227 21.22 14.14 -15.40
CA LYS A 227 20.38 15.00 -14.55
C LYS A 227 19.43 15.87 -15.36
N ALA A 228 19.92 16.44 -16.46
CA ALA A 228 19.09 17.33 -17.30
C ALA A 228 17.94 16.54 -17.90
N TYR A 229 18.17 15.29 -18.30
CA TYR A 229 17.11 14.41 -18.77
C TYR A 229 16.07 14.11 -17.69
N LEU A 230 16.47 13.88 -16.44
CA LEU A 230 15.53 13.71 -15.34
C LEU A 230 14.75 15.00 -15.03
N GLN A 231 15.33 16.18 -15.21
CA GLN A 231 14.61 17.45 -15.09
C GLN A 231 13.54 17.58 -16.18
N TYR A 232 13.87 17.24 -17.41
CA TYR A 232 12.89 17.15 -18.51
C TYR A 232 11.79 16.13 -18.18
N CYS A 233 12.14 14.91 -17.76
CA CYS A 233 11.16 13.91 -17.36
C CYS A 233 10.23 14.41 -16.24
N ARG A 234 10.77 15.13 -15.26
CA ARG A 234 9.97 15.73 -14.18
C ARG A 234 8.93 16.70 -14.73
N ALA A 235 9.32 17.59 -15.61
CA ALA A 235 8.40 18.57 -16.23
C ALA A 235 7.31 17.87 -17.03
N GLU A 236 7.65 16.85 -17.82
CA GLU A 236 6.68 16.08 -18.60
C GLU A 236 5.72 15.25 -17.71
N ILE A 237 6.23 14.66 -16.64
CA ILE A 237 5.40 13.96 -15.64
C ILE A 237 4.43 14.96 -14.98
N GLU A 238 4.88 16.17 -14.63
CA GLU A 238 4.05 17.20 -14.01
C GLU A 238 2.91 17.62 -14.92
N LYS A 239 3.17 17.83 -16.22
CA LYS A 239 2.14 18.10 -17.24
C LYS A 239 1.15 16.93 -17.33
N HIS A 240 1.66 15.70 -17.38
CA HIS A 240 0.84 14.50 -17.52
C HIS A 240 -0.13 14.31 -16.33
N VAL A 241 0.37 14.48 -15.09
CA VAL A 241 -0.48 14.33 -13.91
C VAL A 241 -1.45 15.51 -13.75
N ALA A 242 -1.05 16.72 -14.15
CA ALA A 242 -1.94 17.89 -14.15
C ALA A 242 -3.14 17.72 -15.09
N ALA A 243 -2.95 17.11 -16.25
CA ALA A 243 -4.01 16.82 -17.22
C ALA A 243 -5.13 15.92 -16.64
N ILE A 244 -4.83 15.11 -15.64
CA ILE A 244 -5.80 14.25 -14.93
C ILE A 244 -6.19 14.80 -13.54
N GLY A 245 -5.88 16.07 -13.27
CA GLY A 245 -6.27 16.75 -12.02
C GLY A 245 -5.38 16.42 -10.80
N LEU A 246 -4.19 15.90 -11.01
CA LEU A 246 -3.22 15.61 -9.94
C LEU A 246 -2.06 16.60 -9.94
N SER A 247 -1.31 16.64 -8.85
CA SER A 247 -0.08 17.44 -8.72
C SER A 247 1.02 16.67 -8.03
N LEU A 248 2.27 16.93 -8.42
CA LEU A 248 3.42 16.40 -7.70
C LEU A 248 3.52 17.04 -6.31
N ASN A 249 3.95 16.25 -5.34
CA ASN A 249 4.25 16.76 -4.00
C ASN A 249 5.51 17.66 -4.06
N SER A 250 5.54 18.73 -3.27
CA SER A 250 6.68 19.65 -3.15
C SER A 250 8.00 18.97 -2.76
N LYS A 251 7.94 17.76 -2.21
CA LYS A 251 9.10 16.92 -1.87
C LYS A 251 9.67 16.15 -3.06
N THR A 252 9.01 16.19 -4.22
CA THR A 252 9.55 15.59 -5.45
C THR A 252 10.86 16.28 -5.82
N ASN A 253 11.95 15.52 -5.85
CA ASN A 253 13.28 16.08 -6.02
C ASN A 253 14.22 15.14 -6.81
N ILE A 254 15.24 15.76 -7.45
CA ILE A 254 16.32 15.07 -8.15
C ILE A 254 17.59 15.27 -7.34
N TYR A 255 18.28 14.18 -7.03
CA TYR A 255 19.52 14.20 -6.27
C TYR A 255 20.50 13.12 -6.74
N PRO A 256 21.81 13.23 -6.42
CA PRO A 256 22.78 12.24 -6.80
C PRO A 256 22.46 10.84 -6.28
N LEU A 257 22.62 9.81 -7.12
CA LEU A 257 22.33 8.41 -6.77
C LEU A 257 23.14 7.93 -5.57
N ARG A 258 24.38 8.42 -5.40
CA ARG A 258 25.25 8.13 -4.25
C ARG A 258 24.64 8.48 -2.90
N ASN A 259 23.68 9.40 -2.86
CA ASN A 259 22.94 9.73 -1.63
C ASN A 259 21.97 8.64 -1.19
N GLY A 260 21.75 7.62 -2.03
CA GLY A 260 20.77 6.57 -1.79
C GLY A 260 19.32 7.06 -1.94
N VAL A 261 18.36 6.16 -1.79
CA VAL A 261 16.94 6.44 -1.95
C VAL A 261 16.13 5.92 -0.76
N ASP A 262 15.23 6.75 -0.27
CA ASP A 262 14.21 6.38 0.70
C ASP A 262 13.00 5.81 -0.03
N PHE A 263 12.78 4.49 0.09
CA PHE A 263 11.64 3.81 -0.54
C PHE A 263 11.12 2.68 0.35
N LEU A 264 9.80 2.58 0.48
CA LEU A 264 9.10 1.51 1.22
C LEU A 264 9.64 1.23 2.63
N GLY A 265 10.00 2.28 3.36
CA GLY A 265 10.47 2.17 4.75
C GLY A 265 11.97 1.96 4.93
N PHE A 266 12.70 1.82 3.85
CA PHE A 266 14.17 1.66 3.85
C PHE A 266 14.87 2.82 3.18
N HIS A 267 16.12 3.01 3.56
CA HIS A 267 17.13 3.77 2.85
C HIS A 267 18.05 2.79 2.13
N THR A 268 18.07 2.84 0.80
CA THR A 268 18.83 1.92 -0.05
C THR A 268 19.88 2.71 -0.83
N TYR A 269 21.15 2.30 -0.81
CA TYR A 269 22.22 2.99 -1.49
C TYR A 269 23.24 2.02 -2.07
N LEU A 270 24.01 2.51 -3.06
CA LEU A 270 25.18 1.85 -3.64
C LEU A 270 26.44 2.21 -2.85
N THR A 271 27.32 1.25 -2.64
CA THR A 271 28.70 1.50 -2.22
C THR A 271 29.57 1.76 -3.44
N GLU A 272 30.78 2.28 -3.24
CA GLU A 272 31.77 2.45 -4.32
C GLU A 272 32.12 1.13 -5.02
N THR A 273 32.03 0.01 -4.31
CA THR A 273 32.27 -1.34 -4.85
C THR A 273 31.03 -1.95 -5.55
N GLY A 274 29.93 -1.21 -5.69
CA GLY A 274 28.70 -1.67 -6.33
C GLY A 274 27.80 -2.56 -5.47
N ALA A 275 28.14 -2.74 -4.18
CA ALA A 275 27.23 -3.43 -3.27
C ALA A 275 26.02 -2.55 -2.95
N VAL A 276 24.83 -3.14 -2.98
CA VAL A 276 23.59 -2.44 -2.60
C VAL A 276 23.30 -2.70 -1.13
N ILE A 277 23.28 -1.65 -0.35
CA ILE A 277 23.00 -1.68 1.09
C ILE A 277 21.61 -1.12 1.35
N ARG A 278 20.79 -1.87 2.11
CA ARG A 278 19.44 -1.50 2.49
C ARG A 278 19.35 -1.40 4.02
N LYS A 279 19.07 -0.24 4.56
CA LYS A 279 18.93 -0.01 6.01
C LYS A 279 17.55 0.55 6.35
N VAL A 280 16.99 0.12 7.49
CA VAL A 280 15.77 0.73 8.04
C VAL A 280 16.00 2.22 8.28
N ARG A 281 15.03 3.05 7.89
CA ARG A 281 15.09 4.52 8.06
C ARG A 281 15.27 4.90 9.54
N ARG A 282 16.09 5.92 9.79
CA ARG A 282 16.40 6.43 11.14
C ARG A 282 15.12 6.70 11.96
N ARG A 283 14.07 7.24 11.32
CA ARG A 283 12.78 7.50 11.95
C ARG A 283 12.11 6.22 12.48
N SER A 284 12.11 5.13 11.71
CA SER A 284 11.52 3.84 12.12
C SER A 284 12.24 3.27 13.34
N LYS A 285 13.59 3.30 13.36
CA LYS A 285 14.41 2.91 14.50
C LYS A 285 14.06 3.70 15.76
N ASN A 286 14.00 5.03 15.66
CA ASN A 286 13.71 5.90 16.79
C ASN A 286 12.29 5.73 17.30
N ASN A 287 11.32 5.59 16.39
CA ASN A 287 9.93 5.33 16.75
C ASN A 287 9.77 4.00 17.49
N MET A 288 10.47 2.93 17.07
CA MET A 288 10.40 1.64 17.76
C MET A 288 10.93 1.76 19.20
N LYS A 289 12.06 2.42 19.42
CA LYS A 289 12.59 2.63 20.79
C LYS A 289 11.61 3.41 21.67
N ARG A 290 11.02 4.49 21.15
CA ARG A 290 10.01 5.28 21.87
C ARG A 290 8.76 4.45 22.16
N LYS A 291 8.30 3.66 21.19
CA LYS A 291 7.15 2.77 21.32
C LYS A 291 7.37 1.73 22.41
N LEU A 292 8.51 1.05 22.44
CA LEU A 292 8.84 0.08 23.49
C LEU A 292 8.83 0.71 24.89
N LYS A 293 9.43 1.90 25.05
CA LYS A 293 9.39 2.64 26.32
C LYS A 293 7.96 2.97 26.76
N LYS A 294 7.11 3.45 25.82
CA LYS A 294 5.69 3.74 26.10
C LYS A 294 4.93 2.46 26.47
N MET A 295 5.16 1.37 25.74
CA MET A 295 4.48 0.09 25.98
C MET A 295 4.87 -0.51 27.33
N ARG A 296 6.12 -0.34 27.81
CA ARG A 296 6.52 -0.73 29.15
C ARG A 296 5.62 -0.07 30.19
N GLY A 297 5.44 1.24 30.17
CA GLY A 297 4.56 1.92 31.10
C GLY A 297 3.07 1.56 30.96
N LEU A 298 2.63 1.05 29.80
CA LEU A 298 1.28 0.51 29.64
C LEU A 298 1.13 -0.89 30.25
N VAL A 299 2.17 -1.73 30.16
CA VAL A 299 2.20 -3.04 30.82
C VAL A 299 2.20 -2.88 32.33
N GLU A 300 3.06 -2.00 32.88
CA GLU A 300 3.12 -1.69 34.32
C GLU A 300 1.76 -1.21 34.89
N ARG A 301 0.96 -0.52 34.09
CA ARG A 301 -0.41 -0.09 34.42
C ARG A 301 -1.50 -1.12 34.09
N GLY A 302 -1.15 -2.33 33.67
CA GLY A 302 -2.12 -3.37 33.29
C GLY A 302 -2.96 -3.08 32.05
N LYS A 303 -2.62 -2.04 31.25
CA LYS A 303 -3.41 -1.63 30.06
C LYS A 303 -3.16 -2.50 28.83
N ILE A 304 -2.03 -3.16 28.73
CA ILE A 304 -1.68 -4.10 27.66
C ILE A 304 -0.88 -5.26 28.25
N THR A 305 -0.88 -6.40 27.57
CA THR A 305 -0.10 -7.59 27.96
C THR A 305 1.31 -7.57 27.36
N THR A 306 2.24 -8.29 27.96
CA THR A 306 3.58 -8.53 27.40
C THR A 306 3.52 -9.20 26.02
N ALA A 307 2.55 -10.10 25.79
CA ALA A 307 2.30 -10.72 24.49
C ALA A 307 2.00 -9.68 23.39
N THR A 308 1.23 -8.61 23.71
CA THR A 308 0.96 -7.50 22.78
C THR A 308 2.25 -6.75 22.42
N VAL A 309 3.15 -6.55 23.39
CA VAL A 309 4.45 -5.91 23.13
C VAL A 309 5.31 -6.78 22.25
N GLU A 310 5.40 -8.06 22.57
CA GLU A 310 6.19 -9.03 21.82
C GLU A 310 5.73 -9.13 20.37
N GLN A 311 4.43 -9.21 20.12
CA GLN A 311 3.85 -9.20 18.77
C GLN A 311 4.25 -7.94 17.99
N SER A 312 4.13 -6.76 18.63
CA SER A 312 4.52 -5.49 18.02
C SER A 312 6.01 -5.44 17.69
N TYR A 313 6.85 -5.95 18.59
CA TYR A 313 8.30 -5.98 18.40
C TYR A 313 8.71 -7.00 17.32
N LYS A 314 8.17 -8.22 17.35
CA LYS A 314 8.40 -9.25 16.32
C LYS A 314 8.05 -8.76 14.92
N SER A 315 6.94 -8.02 14.76
CA SER A 315 6.54 -7.41 13.49
C SER A 315 7.60 -6.41 12.99
N TRP A 316 8.09 -5.51 13.83
CA TRP A 316 9.14 -4.56 13.46
C TRP A 316 10.47 -5.26 13.17
N ARG A 317 10.84 -6.26 13.98
CA ARG A 317 12.06 -7.06 13.80
C ARG A 317 12.04 -7.81 12.46
N GLY A 318 10.91 -8.42 12.11
CA GLY A 318 10.70 -9.09 10.83
C GLY A 318 10.83 -8.11 9.65
N HIS A 319 10.29 -6.88 9.78
CA HIS A 319 10.51 -5.84 8.77
C HIS A 319 11.99 -5.45 8.67
N ALA A 320 12.67 -5.20 9.79
CA ALA A 320 14.08 -4.81 9.81
C ALA A 320 15.02 -5.89 9.23
N ALA A 321 14.68 -7.17 9.42
CA ALA A 321 15.44 -8.31 8.91
C ALA A 321 15.47 -8.41 7.36
N LYS A 322 14.59 -7.66 6.67
CA LYS A 322 14.61 -7.56 5.20
C LYS A 322 15.70 -6.60 4.67
N GLY A 323 16.47 -5.98 5.54
CA GLY A 323 17.60 -5.12 5.19
C GLY A 323 18.90 -5.58 5.85
N ASN A 324 20.01 -4.89 5.53
CA ASN A 324 21.33 -5.08 6.13
C ASN A 324 21.34 -4.49 7.55
N CYS A 325 20.48 -4.99 8.45
CA CYS A 325 20.20 -4.43 9.76
C CYS A 325 20.62 -5.31 10.94
N TYR A 326 21.49 -6.30 10.74
CA TYR A 326 21.90 -7.26 11.77
C TYR A 326 22.32 -6.59 13.10
N HIS A 327 23.27 -5.68 13.07
CA HIS A 327 23.72 -4.97 14.28
C HIS A 327 22.64 -4.07 14.90
N LEU A 328 21.74 -3.52 14.10
CA LEU A 328 20.61 -2.76 14.60
C LEU A 328 19.63 -3.69 15.35
N ILE A 329 19.33 -4.83 14.78
CA ILE A 329 18.44 -5.83 15.37
C ILE A 329 19.03 -6.30 16.71
N ARG A 330 20.30 -6.75 16.76
CA ARG A 330 20.95 -7.17 18.00
C ARG A 330 20.89 -6.11 19.11
N ARG A 331 21.19 -4.85 18.76
CA ARG A 331 21.12 -3.74 19.74
C ARG A 331 19.69 -3.47 20.21
N THR A 332 18.70 -3.70 19.37
CA THR A 332 17.30 -3.46 19.73
C THR A 332 16.73 -4.67 20.48
N ASP A 333 17.17 -5.91 20.19
CA ASP A 333 16.87 -7.12 20.95
C ASP A 333 17.38 -6.96 22.40
N HIS A 334 18.63 -6.51 22.59
CA HIS A 334 19.18 -6.22 23.92
C HIS A 334 18.36 -5.14 24.66
N TYR A 335 17.99 -4.05 23.97
CA TYR A 335 17.16 -3.00 24.54
C TYR A 335 15.76 -3.51 24.95
N TYR A 336 15.13 -4.37 24.12
CA TYR A 336 13.86 -5.03 24.42
C TYR A 336 13.96 -5.91 25.66
N ASN A 337 14.98 -6.78 25.72
CA ASN A 337 15.19 -7.68 26.84
C ASN A 337 15.41 -6.92 28.16
N ARG A 338 16.19 -5.85 28.13
CA ARG A 338 16.39 -4.99 29.33
C ARG A 338 15.08 -4.34 29.81
N LEU A 339 14.12 -4.06 28.92
CA LEU A 339 12.85 -3.44 29.30
C LEU A 339 11.82 -4.45 29.82
N PHE A 340 11.83 -5.70 29.34
CA PHE A 340 10.72 -6.63 29.57
C PHE A 340 11.13 -7.96 30.21
N ASN A 341 12.43 -8.34 30.25
CA ASN A 341 12.92 -9.56 30.89
C ASN A 341 13.65 -9.19 32.18
N SER A 342 12.97 -9.32 33.30
CA SER A 342 13.43 -8.93 34.63
C SER A 342 14.75 -9.62 35.12
N LYS A 343 15.12 -10.79 34.57
CA LYS A 343 16.37 -11.50 34.95
C LYS A 343 17.66 -10.80 34.45
N GLU A 344 17.62 -9.94 33.44
CA GLU A 344 18.77 -9.14 32.97
C GLU A 344 18.81 -7.74 33.60
N ALA A 345 17.66 -7.22 34.06
CA ALA A 345 17.59 -5.91 34.70
C ALA A 345 18.34 -5.85 36.02
N GLU A 346 18.38 -6.99 36.78
CA GLU A 346 19.12 -7.10 38.04
C GLU A 346 20.64 -7.19 37.85
N LYS A 347 21.15 -7.70 36.72
CA LYS A 347 22.58 -7.74 36.43
C LYS A 347 23.21 -6.39 36.09
N CYS A 348 22.43 -5.43 35.52
CA CYS A 348 22.92 -4.09 35.18
C CYS A 348 22.85 -3.07 36.33
N GLN A 349 22.21 -3.38 37.44
CA GLN A 349 22.23 -2.53 38.66
C GLN A 349 23.40 -2.84 39.59
N LYS A 350 24.21 -3.88 39.32
CA LYS A 350 25.37 -4.29 40.12
C LYS A 350 26.74 -3.98 39.49
N HIS A 351 26.77 -3.18 38.47
CA HIS A 351 27.98 -2.55 37.91
C HIS A 351 27.65 -1.06 37.64
#